data_fc5296a6d1b9550c11ae42d1c23a9eb4
#
_entry.id   fc5296a6d1b9550c11ae42d1c23a9eb4
#
_cell.length_a   1.000
_cell.length_b   1.000
_cell.length_c   1.000
_cell.angle_alpha   90.00
_cell.angle_beta   90.00
_cell.angle_gamma   90.00
#
_symmetry.space_group_name_H-M   'P 1'
#
loop_
_entity.id
_entity.type
_entity.pdbx_description
1 polymer ?
#
loop_
_entity_poly.entity_id
_entity_poly.type
_entity_poly.pdbx_seq_one_letter_code
_entity_poly.pdbx_strand_id
1 'polypeptide(L)'
;MNSNVENLPPHIIRLVYKEVTTLTADPPDGIKVFPNEEDLTDLQVTIEGPEGTPYAGGLFRMKLLLGKDFPASPPKGYFLTKIFHPNVGANGEICVNVLKRDWTAELGIRHVLLTIKCLLIHPNPESALNEEAGRLLLENYEEYAARARLLTEIHGGAGGPSSGSTEASRALASGGAAPSTDPMAPGGPGGADGPMAKKHAGERDRKLAAKKKTDKKRALRRL
;
A
#
# COMPACT_ATOMS: atom_id res chain seq x y z
N MET A 1 -30.68 -8.20 2.87
CA MET A 1 -29.27 -8.19 2.49
C MET A 1 -29.05 -9.33 1.53
N ASN A 2 -28.80 -9.05 0.27
CA ASN A 2 -28.52 -10.11 -0.70
C ASN A 2 -27.09 -10.61 -0.46
N SER A 3 -26.98 -11.79 0.19
CA SER A 3 -25.70 -12.44 0.28
C SER A 3 -25.31 -12.95 -1.11
N ASN A 4 -24.10 -12.61 -1.57
CA ASN A 4 -23.59 -13.07 -2.85
C ASN A 4 -23.45 -14.59 -2.93
N VAL A 5 -23.55 -15.30 -1.80
CA VAL A 5 -23.53 -16.76 -1.70
C VAL A 5 -24.66 -17.40 -2.50
N GLU A 6 -25.84 -16.79 -2.54
CA GLU A 6 -26.99 -17.28 -3.30
C GLU A 6 -26.75 -17.29 -4.82
N ASN A 7 -25.77 -16.53 -5.29
CA ASN A 7 -25.44 -16.40 -6.72
C ASN A 7 -24.37 -17.38 -7.19
N LEU A 8 -23.73 -18.12 -6.30
CA LEU A 8 -22.70 -19.10 -6.65
C LEU A 8 -23.30 -20.50 -6.75
N PRO A 9 -22.91 -21.30 -7.77
CA PRO A 9 -23.30 -22.70 -7.84
C PRO A 9 -22.85 -23.50 -6.59
N PRO A 10 -23.61 -24.49 -6.14
CA PRO A 10 -23.26 -25.27 -4.93
C PRO A 10 -21.87 -25.93 -4.99
N HIS A 11 -21.41 -26.36 -6.14
CA HIS A 11 -20.09 -26.96 -6.28
C HIS A 11 -18.96 -25.93 -6.12
N ILE A 12 -19.18 -24.69 -6.53
CA ILE A 12 -18.24 -23.59 -6.31
C ILE A 12 -18.20 -23.20 -4.84
N ILE A 13 -19.34 -23.13 -4.15
CA ILE A 13 -19.41 -22.89 -2.72
C ILE A 13 -18.60 -23.93 -1.94
N ARG A 14 -18.69 -25.20 -2.32
CA ARG A 14 -17.91 -26.28 -1.69
C ARG A 14 -16.42 -26.14 -1.94
N LEU A 15 -16.00 -25.74 -3.13
CA LEU A 15 -14.59 -25.46 -3.45
C LEU A 15 -14.05 -24.28 -2.64
N VAL A 16 -14.82 -23.21 -2.56
CA VAL A 16 -14.46 -22.03 -1.76
C VAL A 16 -14.35 -22.39 -0.28
N TYR A 17 -15.31 -23.10 0.25
CA TYR A 17 -15.29 -23.54 1.65
C TYR A 17 -14.05 -24.39 1.96
N LYS A 18 -13.73 -25.35 1.12
CA LYS A 18 -12.54 -26.20 1.25
C LYS A 18 -11.26 -25.37 1.21
N GLU A 19 -11.14 -24.47 0.25
CA GLU A 19 -9.97 -23.62 0.10
C GLU A 19 -9.80 -22.66 1.29
N VAL A 20 -10.86 -22.01 1.72
CA VAL A 20 -10.85 -21.08 2.87
C VAL A 20 -10.50 -21.83 4.15
N THR A 21 -11.03 -23.02 4.36
CA THR A 21 -10.69 -23.86 5.50
C THR A 21 -9.19 -24.20 5.50
N THR A 22 -8.63 -24.57 4.36
CA THR A 22 -7.21 -24.85 4.20
C THR A 22 -6.36 -23.60 4.46
N LEU A 23 -6.74 -22.46 3.91
CA LEU A 23 -6.05 -21.18 4.10
C LEU A 23 -6.09 -20.69 5.54
N THR A 24 -7.17 -20.95 6.26
CA THR A 24 -7.28 -20.60 7.68
C THR A 24 -6.36 -21.45 8.55
N ALA A 25 -6.22 -22.74 8.22
CA ALA A 25 -5.34 -23.66 8.93
C ALA A 25 -3.85 -23.48 8.58
N ASP A 26 -3.56 -23.22 7.31
CA ASP A 26 -2.19 -23.07 6.79
C ASP A 26 -2.10 -21.87 5.83
N PRO A 27 -2.12 -20.64 6.38
CA PRO A 27 -2.04 -19.45 5.55
C PRO A 27 -0.62 -19.22 5.00
N PRO A 28 -0.49 -18.50 3.89
CA PRO A 28 0.81 -18.01 3.43
C PRO A 28 1.49 -17.15 4.50
N ASP A 29 2.81 -17.11 4.48
CA ASP A 29 3.59 -16.32 5.42
C ASP A 29 3.18 -14.84 5.44
N GLY A 30 2.96 -14.32 6.65
CA GLY A 30 2.52 -12.93 6.85
C GLY A 30 1.07 -12.64 6.47
N ILE A 31 0.28 -13.65 6.15
CA ILE A 31 -1.13 -13.52 5.78
C ILE A 31 -1.99 -14.33 6.75
N LYS A 32 -3.10 -13.75 7.17
CA LYS A 32 -4.15 -14.44 7.93
C LYS A 32 -5.49 -14.26 7.26
N VAL A 33 -6.27 -15.33 7.20
CA VAL A 33 -7.60 -15.34 6.61
C VAL A 33 -8.63 -15.57 7.69
N PHE A 34 -9.65 -14.72 7.70
CA PHE A 34 -10.78 -14.79 8.65
C PHE A 34 -12.05 -15.04 7.85
N PRO A 35 -12.52 -16.28 7.79
CA PRO A 35 -13.75 -16.59 7.06
C PRO A 35 -14.95 -15.93 7.71
N ASN A 36 -15.86 -15.43 6.88
CA ASN A 36 -17.16 -14.95 7.33
C ASN A 36 -18.16 -16.12 7.24
N GLU A 37 -18.62 -16.61 8.38
CA GLU A 37 -19.56 -17.73 8.42
C GLU A 37 -20.92 -17.40 7.82
N GLU A 38 -21.31 -16.15 7.84
CA GLU A 38 -22.56 -15.68 7.25
C GLU A 38 -22.49 -15.54 5.73
N ASP A 39 -21.31 -15.20 5.21
CA ASP A 39 -21.10 -15.00 3.78
C ASP A 39 -19.67 -15.40 3.37
N LEU A 40 -19.54 -16.61 2.82
CA LEU A 40 -18.25 -17.13 2.32
C LEU A 40 -17.69 -16.34 1.14
N THR A 41 -18.48 -15.46 0.51
CA THR A 41 -18.04 -14.61 -0.59
C THR A 41 -17.39 -13.32 -0.11
N ASP A 42 -17.46 -13.02 1.18
CA ASP A 42 -16.83 -11.86 1.83
C ASP A 42 -15.74 -12.34 2.79
N LEU A 43 -14.51 -12.37 2.32
CA LEU A 43 -13.37 -12.83 3.10
C LEU A 43 -12.61 -11.66 3.69
N GLN A 44 -12.40 -11.70 5.00
CA GLN A 44 -11.54 -10.79 5.72
C GLN A 44 -10.12 -11.35 5.75
N VAL A 45 -9.13 -10.52 5.46
CA VAL A 45 -7.72 -10.91 5.38
C VAL A 45 -6.87 -9.85 6.04
N THR A 46 -5.79 -10.27 6.70
CA THR A 46 -4.73 -9.37 7.13
C THR A 46 -3.43 -9.75 6.43
N ILE A 47 -2.68 -8.74 6.00
CA ILE A 47 -1.37 -8.91 5.38
C ILE A 47 -0.37 -8.06 6.14
N GLU A 48 0.72 -8.67 6.61
CA GLU A 48 1.86 -7.96 7.16
C GLU A 48 2.66 -7.29 6.04
N GLY A 49 3.04 -6.05 6.25
CA GLY A 49 3.92 -5.34 5.31
C GLY A 49 5.27 -6.06 5.20
N PRO A 50 5.67 -6.44 3.96
CA PRO A 50 6.90 -7.22 3.77
C PRO A 50 8.15 -6.46 4.20
N GLU A 51 9.11 -7.18 4.77
CA GLU A 51 10.43 -6.65 5.10
C GLU A 51 11.12 -6.06 3.86
N GLY A 52 11.87 -4.99 4.07
CA GLY A 52 12.56 -4.31 2.96
C GLY A 52 11.68 -3.44 2.09
N THR A 53 10.42 -3.27 2.44
CA THR A 53 9.48 -2.36 1.75
C THR A 53 9.11 -1.18 2.64
N PRO A 54 8.57 -0.09 2.08
CA PRO A 54 8.03 1.01 2.88
C PRO A 54 6.86 0.62 3.78
N TYR A 55 6.28 -0.53 3.56
CA TYR A 55 5.14 -1.07 4.30
C TYR A 55 5.54 -1.95 5.48
N ALA A 56 6.83 -2.21 5.64
CA ALA A 56 7.35 -3.07 6.71
C ALA A 56 6.89 -2.59 8.10
N GLY A 57 6.55 -3.53 8.97
CA GLY A 57 6.04 -3.26 10.30
C GLY A 57 4.56 -2.91 10.37
N GLY A 58 3.89 -2.72 9.23
CA GLY A 58 2.47 -2.48 9.16
C GLY A 58 1.65 -3.76 9.08
N LEU A 59 0.42 -3.69 9.58
CA LEU A 59 -0.59 -4.72 9.44
C LEU A 59 -1.77 -4.14 8.65
N PHE A 60 -2.01 -4.68 7.46
CA PHE A 60 -3.04 -4.20 6.55
C PHE A 60 -4.24 -5.14 6.57
N ARG A 61 -5.39 -4.58 6.90
CA ARG A 61 -6.66 -5.29 6.79
C ARG A 61 -7.23 -5.09 5.39
N MET A 62 -7.72 -6.14 4.83
CA MET A 62 -8.35 -6.13 3.52
C MET A 62 -9.50 -7.10 3.45
N LYS A 63 -10.32 -6.98 2.43
CA LYS A 63 -11.37 -7.93 2.11
C LYS A 63 -11.29 -8.37 0.66
N LEU A 64 -11.66 -9.61 0.43
CA LEU A 64 -11.86 -10.18 -0.90
C LEU A 64 -13.34 -10.47 -1.09
N LEU A 65 -13.91 -9.97 -2.18
CA LEU A 65 -15.30 -10.24 -2.57
C LEU A 65 -15.33 -11.16 -3.78
N LEU A 66 -15.94 -12.32 -3.62
CA LEU A 66 -16.16 -13.27 -4.70
C LEU A 66 -17.46 -12.88 -5.40
N GLY A 67 -17.37 -12.50 -6.68
CA GLY A 67 -18.53 -12.17 -7.49
C GLY A 67 -19.23 -13.43 -8.04
N LYS A 68 -20.37 -13.22 -8.67
CA LYS A 68 -21.15 -14.29 -9.31
C LYS A 68 -20.39 -15.03 -10.40
N ASP A 69 -19.40 -14.40 -10.99
CA ASP A 69 -18.57 -14.98 -12.08
C ASP A 69 -17.33 -15.71 -11.55
N PHE A 70 -17.17 -15.77 -10.21
CA PHE A 70 -16.09 -16.55 -9.63
C PHE A 70 -16.31 -18.05 -9.86
N PRO A 71 -15.34 -18.85 -10.26
CA PRO A 71 -13.91 -18.53 -10.43
C PRO A 71 -13.49 -18.11 -11.85
N ALA A 72 -14.41 -17.91 -12.78
CA ALA A 72 -14.05 -17.43 -14.12
C ALA A 72 -13.39 -16.05 -14.08
N SER A 73 -13.87 -15.17 -13.20
CA SER A 73 -13.23 -13.90 -12.86
C SER A 73 -12.60 -13.96 -11.47
N PRO A 74 -11.48 -13.25 -11.24
CA PRO A 74 -10.86 -13.20 -9.92
C PRO A 74 -11.75 -12.48 -8.91
N PRO A 75 -11.50 -12.66 -7.60
CA PRO A 75 -12.13 -11.83 -6.58
C PRO A 75 -11.78 -10.36 -6.76
N LYS A 76 -12.64 -9.48 -6.27
CA LYS A 76 -12.31 -8.08 -6.05
C LYS A 76 -11.64 -7.93 -4.70
N GLY A 77 -10.60 -7.11 -4.63
CA GLY A 77 -9.87 -6.86 -3.40
C GLY A 77 -9.96 -5.40 -2.99
N TYR A 78 -10.08 -5.16 -1.70
CA TYR A 78 -10.12 -3.83 -1.10
C TYR A 78 -9.27 -3.79 0.16
N PHE A 79 -8.38 -2.82 0.25
CA PHE A 79 -7.73 -2.48 1.51
C PHE A 79 -8.68 -1.67 2.38
N LEU A 80 -8.91 -2.15 3.60
CA LEU A 80 -9.66 -1.43 4.63
C LEU A 80 -8.75 -0.49 5.41
N THR A 81 -7.48 -0.85 5.54
CA THR A 81 -6.43 0.01 6.06
C THR A 81 -5.96 0.96 4.96
N LYS A 82 -5.85 2.24 5.26
CA LYS A 82 -5.31 3.21 4.30
C LYS A 82 -3.86 2.90 3.98
N ILE A 83 -3.54 2.91 2.71
CA ILE A 83 -2.22 2.59 2.17
C ILE A 83 -1.89 3.55 1.02
N PHE A 84 -0.65 3.98 0.95
CA PHE A 84 -0.14 4.75 -0.18
C PHE A 84 0.58 3.81 -1.15
N HIS A 85 -0.11 3.48 -2.24
CA HIS A 85 0.35 2.49 -3.21
C HIS A 85 -0.20 2.80 -4.61
N PRO A 86 0.61 2.68 -5.67
CA PRO A 86 0.15 2.98 -7.03
C PRO A 86 -1.09 2.20 -7.47
N ASN A 87 -1.19 0.93 -7.08
CA ASN A 87 -2.25 0.03 -7.52
C ASN A 87 -3.47 -0.03 -6.61
N VAL A 88 -3.55 0.88 -5.64
CA VAL A 88 -4.66 0.98 -4.70
C VAL A 88 -5.33 2.34 -4.84
N GLY A 89 -6.62 2.34 -5.13
CA GLY A 89 -7.42 3.55 -5.29
C GLY A 89 -7.79 4.23 -3.97
N ALA A 90 -8.41 5.40 -4.07
CA ALA A 90 -8.81 6.21 -2.92
C ALA A 90 -9.75 5.48 -1.96
N ASN A 91 -10.58 4.57 -2.48
CA ASN A 91 -11.52 3.75 -1.70
C ASN A 91 -10.93 2.43 -1.21
N GLY A 92 -9.62 2.22 -1.38
CA GLY A 92 -8.94 0.99 -1.03
C GLY A 92 -9.01 -0.11 -2.10
N GLU A 93 -9.66 0.13 -3.21
CA GLU A 93 -9.78 -0.85 -4.29
C GLU A 93 -8.43 -1.19 -4.91
N ILE A 94 -8.18 -2.49 -5.07
CA ILE A 94 -7.01 -3.00 -5.75
C ILE A 94 -7.28 -3.03 -7.26
N CYS A 95 -6.31 -2.60 -8.05
CA CYS A 95 -6.44 -2.55 -9.51
C CYS A 95 -6.89 -3.89 -10.08
N VAL A 96 -8.02 -3.87 -10.78
CA VAL A 96 -8.62 -5.07 -11.41
C VAL A 96 -7.67 -5.68 -12.45
N ASN A 97 -6.99 -4.86 -13.23
CA ASN A 97 -6.06 -5.32 -14.25
C ASN A 97 -4.91 -6.14 -13.67
N VAL A 98 -4.42 -5.75 -12.49
CA VAL A 98 -3.36 -6.49 -11.80
C VAL A 98 -3.86 -7.85 -11.33
N LEU A 99 -5.08 -7.92 -10.78
CA LEU A 99 -5.66 -9.18 -10.33
C LEU A 99 -6.04 -10.12 -11.49
N LYS A 100 -6.39 -9.56 -12.64
CA LYS A 100 -6.76 -10.33 -13.85
C LYS A 100 -5.58 -10.82 -14.66
N ARG A 101 -4.44 -10.18 -14.56
CA ARG A 101 -3.29 -10.37 -15.45
C ARG A 101 -2.90 -11.83 -15.68
N ASP A 102 -2.79 -12.58 -14.59
CA ASP A 102 -2.37 -13.98 -14.62
C ASP A 102 -3.47 -14.91 -14.09
N TRP A 103 -4.70 -14.41 -13.99
CA TRP A 103 -5.79 -15.17 -13.42
C TRP A 103 -6.29 -16.27 -14.35
N THR A 104 -6.40 -17.46 -13.81
CA THR A 104 -7.17 -18.57 -14.36
C THR A 104 -8.09 -19.15 -13.29
N ALA A 105 -9.20 -19.77 -13.70
CA ALA A 105 -10.17 -20.35 -12.77
C ALA A 105 -9.58 -21.40 -11.80
N GLU A 106 -8.43 -21.96 -12.15
CA GLU A 106 -7.76 -23.02 -11.40
C GLU A 106 -6.86 -22.51 -10.27
N LEU A 107 -6.49 -21.21 -10.29
CA LEU A 107 -5.50 -20.66 -9.38
C LEU A 107 -5.98 -20.49 -7.94
N GLY A 108 -7.23 -20.10 -7.74
CA GLY A 108 -7.82 -19.95 -6.42
C GLY A 108 -7.42 -18.71 -5.62
N ILE A 109 -7.93 -18.64 -4.41
CA ILE A 109 -7.79 -17.49 -3.50
C ILE A 109 -6.36 -17.32 -3.01
N ARG A 110 -5.65 -18.41 -2.75
CA ARG A 110 -4.24 -18.38 -2.33
C ARG A 110 -3.38 -17.60 -3.32
N HIS A 111 -3.58 -17.81 -4.60
CA HIS A 111 -2.86 -17.09 -5.66
C HIS A 111 -3.12 -15.58 -5.61
N VAL A 112 -4.38 -15.18 -5.39
CA VAL A 112 -4.74 -13.76 -5.25
C VAL A 112 -4.03 -13.13 -4.07
N LEU A 113 -3.99 -13.79 -2.92
CA LEU A 113 -3.32 -13.30 -1.71
C LEU A 113 -1.81 -13.13 -1.94
N LEU A 114 -1.19 -14.07 -2.60
CA LEU A 114 0.24 -13.99 -2.97
C LEU A 114 0.49 -12.88 -3.99
N THR A 115 -0.39 -12.70 -4.95
CA THR A 115 -0.32 -11.59 -5.91
C THR A 115 -0.37 -10.24 -5.21
N ILE A 116 -1.28 -10.06 -4.26
CA ILE A 116 -1.39 -8.83 -3.49
C ILE A 116 -0.15 -8.59 -2.63
N LYS A 117 0.38 -9.62 -1.99
CA LYS A 117 1.65 -9.52 -1.27
C LYS A 117 2.79 -9.10 -2.19
N CYS A 118 2.86 -9.67 -3.39
CA CYS A 118 3.84 -9.28 -4.40
C CYS A 118 3.70 -7.82 -4.83
N LEU A 119 2.50 -7.27 -4.89
CA LEU A 119 2.28 -5.85 -5.18
C LEU A 119 2.89 -4.93 -4.13
N LEU A 120 2.89 -5.34 -2.86
CA LEU A 120 3.54 -4.58 -1.80
C LEU A 120 5.06 -4.58 -1.95
N ILE A 121 5.63 -5.62 -2.53
CA ILE A 121 7.07 -5.74 -2.79
C ILE A 121 7.44 -5.04 -4.11
N HIS A 122 6.66 -5.28 -5.17
CA HIS A 122 6.88 -4.78 -6.51
C HIS A 122 5.64 -4.05 -7.04
N PRO A 123 5.44 -2.77 -6.70
CA PRO A 123 4.35 -1.98 -7.26
C PRO A 123 4.43 -1.91 -8.78
N ASN A 124 3.28 -1.93 -9.44
CA ASN A 124 3.20 -1.78 -10.89
C ASN A 124 2.80 -0.35 -11.26
N PRO A 125 3.74 0.47 -11.75
CA PRO A 125 3.45 1.86 -12.10
C PRO A 125 2.59 2.02 -13.35
N GLU A 126 2.49 1.01 -14.20
CA GLU A 126 1.71 1.05 -15.44
C GLU A 126 0.19 0.95 -15.20
N SER A 127 -0.23 0.35 -14.08
CA SER A 127 -1.63 0.19 -13.70
C SER A 127 -1.99 1.04 -12.48
N ALA A 128 -1.60 2.30 -12.50
CA ALA A 128 -1.79 3.20 -11.37
C ALA A 128 -3.26 3.64 -11.24
N LEU A 129 -3.87 3.33 -10.09
CA LEU A 129 -5.11 3.93 -9.60
C LEU A 129 -4.84 5.18 -8.77
N ASN A 130 -3.69 5.24 -8.13
CA ASN A 130 -3.15 6.41 -7.46
C ASN A 130 -2.02 6.96 -8.32
N GLU A 131 -2.35 7.95 -9.12
CA GLU A 131 -1.40 8.54 -10.08
C GLU A 131 -0.23 9.22 -9.40
N GLU A 132 -0.45 9.87 -8.27
CA GLU A 132 0.62 10.50 -7.50
C GLU A 132 1.63 9.48 -6.97
N ALA A 133 1.14 8.38 -6.41
CA ALA A 133 2.01 7.29 -5.96
C ALA A 133 2.78 6.66 -7.13
N GLY A 134 2.13 6.45 -8.27
CA GLY A 134 2.76 5.94 -9.48
C GLY A 134 3.83 6.89 -10.02
N ARG A 135 3.56 8.17 -10.03
CA ARG A 135 4.51 9.21 -10.45
C ARG A 135 5.73 9.27 -9.52
N LEU A 136 5.50 9.31 -8.21
CA LEU A 136 6.59 9.37 -7.22
C LEU A 136 7.44 8.11 -7.24
N LEU A 137 6.84 6.95 -7.43
CA LEU A 137 7.58 5.69 -7.56
C LEU A 137 8.64 5.75 -8.67
N LEU A 138 8.33 6.41 -9.79
CA LEU A 138 9.21 6.52 -10.95
C LEU A 138 10.16 7.72 -10.88
N GLU A 139 9.70 8.84 -10.35
CA GLU A 139 10.42 10.12 -10.39
C GLU A 139 11.18 10.44 -9.12
N ASN A 140 10.62 10.09 -7.95
CA ASN A 140 11.19 10.37 -6.65
C ASN A 140 10.84 9.26 -5.65
N TYR A 141 11.59 8.18 -5.71
CA TYR A 141 11.36 7.01 -4.86
C TYR A 141 11.48 7.32 -3.37
N GLU A 142 12.39 8.19 -2.97
CA GLU A 142 12.57 8.56 -1.57
C GLU A 142 11.31 9.22 -0.98
N GLU A 143 10.68 10.10 -1.73
CA GLU A 143 9.41 10.72 -1.33
C GLU A 143 8.27 9.71 -1.33
N TYR A 144 8.19 8.84 -2.33
CA TYR A 144 7.24 7.74 -2.36
C TYR A 144 7.36 6.88 -1.09
N ALA A 145 8.56 6.42 -0.81
CA ALA A 145 8.83 5.56 0.34
C ALA A 145 8.53 6.27 1.68
N ALA A 146 8.85 7.55 1.79
CA ALA A 146 8.57 8.34 2.99
C ALA A 146 7.06 8.46 3.25
N ARG A 147 6.27 8.75 2.23
CA ARG A 147 4.80 8.81 2.33
C ARG A 147 4.19 7.46 2.65
N ALA A 148 4.65 6.40 1.99
CA ALA A 148 4.17 5.05 2.23
C ALA A 148 4.47 4.60 3.66
N ARG A 149 5.66 4.88 4.19
CA ARG A 149 6.01 4.61 5.59
C ARG A 149 5.16 5.39 6.56
N LEU A 150 4.98 6.68 6.31
CA LEU A 150 4.18 7.55 7.18
C LEU A 150 2.75 7.03 7.30
N LEU A 151 2.08 6.73 6.21
CA LEU A 151 0.73 6.18 6.23
C LEU A 151 0.68 4.79 6.85
N THR A 152 1.72 3.98 6.68
CA THR A 152 1.83 2.69 7.34
C THR A 152 1.95 2.83 8.86
N GLU A 153 2.72 3.78 9.34
CA GLU A 153 2.83 4.08 10.78
C GLU A 153 1.51 4.59 11.36
N ILE A 154 0.82 5.48 10.65
CA ILE A 154 -0.42 6.09 11.12
C ILE A 154 -1.58 5.09 11.13
N HIS A 155 -1.74 4.29 10.06
CA HIS A 155 -2.92 3.46 9.84
C HIS A 155 -2.69 1.97 10.02
N GLY A 156 -1.48 1.49 9.76
CA GLY A 156 -1.09 0.09 9.86
C GLY A 156 -0.21 -0.24 11.05
N GLY A 157 -0.19 0.60 12.08
CA GLY A 157 0.72 0.45 13.23
C GLY A 157 0.69 -0.95 13.84
N ALA A 158 1.86 -1.42 14.28
CA ALA A 158 2.12 -2.77 14.78
C ALA A 158 1.40 -3.13 16.10
N GLY A 159 0.53 -2.30 16.56
CA GLY A 159 -0.19 -2.48 17.81
C GLY A 159 -1.61 -2.97 17.64
N GLY A 160 -1.94 -3.80 16.67
CA GLY A 160 -3.28 -4.40 16.53
C GLY A 160 -4.47 -3.43 16.66
N PRO A 161 -5.70 -3.85 16.46
CA PRO A 161 -6.85 -3.01 16.75
C PRO A 161 -7.05 -2.93 18.27
N SER A 162 -6.20 -2.19 18.95
CA SER A 162 -6.56 -1.74 20.27
C SER A 162 -7.50 -0.57 20.07
N SER A 163 -8.75 -0.81 20.33
CA SER A 163 -9.81 0.19 20.48
C SER A 163 -9.51 1.25 21.56
N GLY A 164 -8.28 1.30 22.03
CA GLY A 164 -7.80 2.23 23.05
C GLY A 164 -6.90 3.34 22.57
N SER A 165 -6.47 3.36 21.32
CA SER A 165 -5.50 4.36 20.84
C SER A 165 -6.10 5.73 20.55
N THR A 166 -7.40 5.88 20.54
CA THR A 166 -8.08 7.16 20.37
C THR A 166 -7.98 8.06 21.60
N GLU A 167 -7.82 7.49 22.78
CA GLU A 167 -7.65 8.30 24.01
C GLU A 167 -6.21 8.78 24.20
N ALA A 168 -5.21 7.98 23.84
CA ALA A 168 -3.81 8.38 23.94
C ALA A 168 -3.46 9.53 22.98
N SER A 169 -4.05 9.54 21.80
CA SER A 169 -3.86 10.64 20.84
C SER A 169 -4.55 11.93 21.28
N ARG A 170 -5.66 11.83 22.03
CA ARG A 170 -6.32 13.00 22.61
C ARG A 170 -5.56 13.58 23.81
N ALA A 171 -4.91 12.75 24.61
CA ALA A 171 -4.13 13.19 25.75
C ALA A 171 -2.85 13.95 25.31
N LEU A 172 -2.25 13.55 24.18
CA LEU A 172 -1.09 14.26 23.60
C LEU A 172 -1.47 15.58 22.93
N ALA A 173 -2.69 15.70 22.41
CA ALA A 173 -3.19 16.93 21.81
C ALA A 173 -3.65 17.98 22.84
N SER A 174 -4.00 17.58 24.05
CA SER A 174 -4.45 18.47 25.11
C SER A 174 -3.32 18.96 26.04
N GLY A 175 -2.12 18.43 25.93
CA GLY A 175 -0.97 18.76 26.77
C GLY A 175 0.00 19.79 26.19
N GLY A 176 -0.33 20.42 25.10
CA GLY A 176 0.64 21.15 24.28
C GLY A 176 0.55 22.67 24.30
N ALA A 177 0.02 23.29 25.31
CA ALA A 177 0.16 24.74 25.44
C ALA A 177 1.14 25.06 26.55
N ALA A 178 2.40 24.81 26.33
CA ALA A 178 3.42 25.52 27.06
C ALA A 178 3.49 26.94 26.47
N PRO A 179 3.30 27.99 27.25
CA PRO A 179 3.57 29.31 26.75
C PRO A 179 5.06 29.40 26.45
N SER A 180 5.38 29.46 25.18
CA SER A 180 6.70 29.87 24.79
C SER A 180 6.88 31.31 25.22
N THR A 181 7.46 31.50 26.37
CA THR A 181 8.13 32.75 26.63
C THR A 181 9.38 32.75 25.79
N ASP A 182 9.29 33.35 24.66
CA ASP A 182 10.46 33.70 23.90
C ASP A 182 11.32 34.66 24.73
N PRO A 183 12.49 34.27 25.16
CA PRO A 183 13.49 35.26 25.47
C PRO A 183 13.92 35.85 24.14
N MET A 184 13.66 37.11 23.91
CA MET A 184 14.24 37.85 22.80
C MET A 184 15.73 37.54 22.74
N ALA A 185 16.13 36.78 21.76
CA ALA A 185 17.51 36.69 21.38
C ALA A 185 17.91 38.06 20.81
N PRO A 186 18.92 38.73 21.34
CA PRO A 186 19.40 39.95 20.75
C PRO A 186 19.91 39.60 19.36
N GLY A 187 19.34 40.23 18.36
CA GLY A 187 19.77 40.07 16.97
C GLY A 187 21.21 40.45 16.83
N GLY A 188 22.07 39.48 16.67
CA GLY A 188 23.39 39.73 16.16
C GLY A 188 23.28 40.07 14.66
N PRO A 189 23.97 41.10 14.17
CA PRO A 189 24.04 41.32 12.75
C PRO A 189 24.89 40.20 12.12
N GLY A 190 24.26 39.12 11.75
CA GLY A 190 24.90 37.99 11.12
C GLY A 190 24.64 38.00 9.65
N GLY A 191 25.65 38.34 8.94
CA GLY A 191 25.91 38.22 7.55
C GLY A 191 24.92 37.52 6.63
N ALA A 192 24.49 38.30 5.68
CA ALA A 192 23.64 37.88 4.57
C ALA A 192 24.32 36.94 3.55
N ASP A 193 25.14 35.99 4.00
CA ASP A 193 25.87 35.12 3.06
C ASP A 193 25.30 33.70 2.89
N GLY A 194 24.10 33.45 3.42
CA GLY A 194 23.48 32.13 3.36
C GLY A 194 22.77 31.72 2.06
N PRO A 195 22.20 32.63 1.22
CA PRO A 195 21.34 32.16 0.11
C PRO A 195 22.05 31.84 -1.20
N MET A 196 23.28 32.28 -1.43
CA MET A 196 23.94 32.10 -2.73
C MET A 196 24.58 30.73 -2.97
N ALA A 197 24.97 30.00 -1.92
CA ALA A 197 25.60 28.70 -2.05
C ALA A 197 24.63 27.58 -2.50
N LYS A 198 23.32 27.74 -2.22
CA LYS A 198 22.31 26.73 -2.59
C LYS A 198 21.89 26.75 -4.06
N LYS A 199 22.07 27.85 -4.77
CA LYS A 199 21.73 27.92 -6.20
C LYS A 199 22.74 27.23 -7.10
N HIS A 200 24.02 27.19 -6.72
CA HIS A 200 25.05 26.53 -7.52
C HIS A 200 25.05 25.00 -7.45
N ALA A 201 24.62 24.43 -6.33
CA ALA A 201 24.52 22.96 -6.17
C ALA A 201 23.39 22.36 -7.02
N GLY A 202 22.26 23.05 -7.15
CA GLY A 202 21.13 22.59 -7.94
C GLY A 202 21.37 22.57 -9.45
N GLU A 203 22.25 23.42 -9.94
CA GLU A 203 22.54 23.50 -11.38
C GLU A 203 23.55 22.45 -11.83
N ARG A 204 24.46 22.05 -10.96
CA ARG A 204 25.39 20.94 -11.24
C ARG A 204 24.70 19.60 -11.30
N ASP A 205 23.73 19.36 -10.41
CA ASP A 205 22.96 18.10 -10.40
C ASP A 205 22.04 17.98 -11.61
N ARG A 206 21.47 19.09 -12.08
CA ARG A 206 20.67 19.08 -13.33
C ARG A 206 21.49 18.75 -14.55
N LYS A 207 22.74 19.22 -14.65
CA LYS A 207 23.63 18.90 -15.77
C LYS A 207 24.11 17.45 -15.75
N LEU A 208 24.33 16.87 -14.57
CA LEU A 208 24.69 15.46 -14.41
C LEU A 208 23.53 14.52 -14.77
N ALA A 209 22.30 14.86 -14.38
CA ALA A 209 21.12 14.09 -14.73
C ALA A 209 20.81 14.14 -16.23
N ALA A 210 21.01 15.28 -16.88
CA ALA A 210 20.86 15.43 -18.32
C ALA A 210 21.91 14.63 -19.11
N LYS A 211 23.15 14.56 -18.61
CA LYS A 211 24.23 13.79 -19.23
C LYS A 211 24.01 12.28 -19.14
N LYS A 212 23.47 11.81 -18.02
CA LYS A 212 23.10 10.39 -17.87
C LYS A 212 21.94 9.96 -18.80
N LYS A 213 21.00 10.86 -19.08
CA LYS A 213 19.89 10.57 -20.01
C LYS A 213 20.37 10.49 -21.48
N THR A 214 21.33 11.28 -21.88
CA THR A 214 21.87 11.28 -23.24
C THR A 214 22.75 10.06 -23.50
N ASP A 215 23.52 9.61 -22.53
CA ASP A 215 24.36 8.43 -22.67
C ASP A 215 23.53 7.14 -22.74
N LYS A 216 22.43 7.06 -21.99
CA LYS A 216 21.52 5.92 -22.05
C LYS A 216 20.78 5.85 -23.41
N LYS A 217 20.48 6.98 -24.02
CA LYS A 217 19.85 7.03 -25.34
C LYS A 217 20.82 6.68 -26.48
N ARG A 218 22.12 6.91 -26.28
CA ARG A 218 23.16 6.53 -27.26
C ARG A 218 23.49 5.04 -27.23
N ALA A 219 23.42 4.41 -26.05
CA ALA A 219 23.64 2.96 -25.90
C ALA A 219 22.53 2.11 -26.55
N LEU A 220 21.30 2.60 -26.55
CA LEU A 220 20.14 1.92 -27.14
C LEU A 220 20.05 2.03 -28.68
N ARG A 221 20.86 2.89 -29.31
CA ARG A 221 20.91 3.04 -30.78
C ARG A 221 22.00 2.19 -31.45
N ARG A 222 22.79 1.43 -30.67
CA ARG A 222 23.88 0.58 -31.19
C ARG A 222 23.59 -0.94 -31.10
N LEU A 223 22.37 -1.29 -30.76
CA LEU A 223 21.81 -2.64 -30.87
C LEU A 223 20.72 -2.60 -31.94
#